data_55f13abedd0128100b80c58d686998ee
#
_entry.id   55f13abedd0128100b80c58d686998ee
#
_cell.length_a   1.000
_cell.length_b   1.000
_cell.length_c   1.000
_cell.angle_alpha   90.00
_cell.angle_beta   90.00
_cell.angle_gamma   90.00
#
_symmetry.space_group_name_H-M   'P 1'
#
loop_
_entity.id
_entity.type
_entity.pdbx_description
1 polymer ?
#
loop_
_entity_poly.entity_id
_entity_poly.type
_entity_poly.pdbx_seq_one_letter_code
_entity_poly.pdbx_strand_id
1 'polypeptide(L)'
;MAGPAPLPRPDPLLRRGGLALALLLAACTAAPVAPLPTRPVAPAPVLPDPQPLETAASAEIRMRYAQVQQALLSSGLLRTDPGTVDAPFTDRMLAENFLRVAFYDEFDRALGGTTRSEAPSPMQRWQVPVRVGLRFGATVPPERRATDTARVSSYLALLQRASGHPIYLDDSAPNFVIRIASVEERAAMGPELASVLSELTPAQTDAATRLDPNTYCLVLAQSDAATQVIQRAFAVIPSEHPDLMRLSCLHEEIAQGLGLTNDSRSARPSIFNDDEEFALLTRQDELMLTILYHPALRPGMTEAEARAIVFDLASRLLAGEG
;
A
#
# COMPACT_ATOMS: atom_id res chain seq x y z
N MET A 1 33.11 60.79 0.32
CA MET A 1 34.53 61.20 0.05
C MET A 1 35.12 60.13 -0.85
N ALA A 2 35.41 60.63 -2.02
CA ALA A 2 36.52 60.43 -2.93
C ALA A 2 36.83 58.95 -3.30
N GLY A 3 36.64 58.46 -4.44
CA GLY A 3 36.97 58.66 -5.81
C GLY A 3 38.48 58.68 -6.11
N PRO A 4 38.94 58.53 -7.36
CA PRO A 4 38.78 57.48 -8.37
C PRO A 4 40.11 56.99 -8.98
N ALA A 5 40.04 56.20 -10.03
CA ALA A 5 41.04 55.72 -11.01
C ALA A 5 42.22 56.66 -11.34
N PRO A 6 43.22 56.29 -12.18
CA PRO A 6 43.09 55.85 -13.56
C PRO A 6 44.18 54.87 -14.11
N LEU A 7 43.97 54.45 -15.37
CA LEU A 7 44.90 53.87 -16.35
C LEU A 7 45.99 54.86 -16.82
N PRO A 8 47.08 54.34 -17.44
CA PRO A 8 47.23 54.65 -18.84
C PRO A 8 47.91 53.58 -19.74
N ARG A 9 47.55 53.64 -21.03
CA ARG A 9 48.35 53.23 -22.22
C ARG A 9 49.48 54.26 -22.49
N PRO A 10 50.44 54.09 -23.44
CA PRO A 10 50.31 53.64 -24.83
C PRO A 10 51.55 52.94 -25.48
N ASP A 11 51.37 52.46 -26.71
CA ASP A 11 52.20 52.14 -27.85
C ASP A 11 53.45 53.03 -28.11
N PRO A 12 54.19 52.91 -29.24
CA PRO A 12 54.50 51.89 -30.26
C PRO A 12 56.01 51.82 -30.67
N LEU A 13 56.37 51.00 -31.65
CA LEU A 13 57.29 51.36 -32.75
C LEU A 13 57.82 50.14 -33.55
N LEU A 14 57.36 50.11 -34.75
CA LEU A 14 57.99 49.78 -36.05
C LEU A 14 59.55 49.54 -36.06
N ARG A 15 59.93 48.47 -36.80
CA ARG A 15 60.98 48.58 -37.81
C ARG A 15 60.92 47.48 -38.89
N ARG A 16 61.12 47.96 -40.10
CA ARG A 16 61.15 47.31 -41.41
C ARG A 16 62.44 46.44 -41.60
N GLY A 17 62.31 45.47 -42.53
CA GLY A 17 63.38 45.19 -43.47
C GLY A 17 63.66 43.70 -43.69
N GLY A 18 63.63 43.29 -44.94
CA GLY A 18 64.39 42.15 -45.44
C GLY A 18 63.60 41.11 -46.29
N LEU A 19 63.56 41.38 -47.59
CA LEU A 19 63.13 40.49 -48.63
C LEU A 19 64.18 39.41 -48.91
N ALA A 20 63.92 38.12 -48.68
CA ALA A 20 64.78 37.06 -49.19
C ALA A 20 63.85 35.98 -49.78
N LEU A 21 63.93 35.84 -51.09
CA LEU A 21 63.25 34.87 -51.95
C LEU A 21 63.98 33.52 -51.82
N ALA A 22 63.35 32.53 -51.17
CA ALA A 22 63.84 31.15 -51.18
C ALA A 22 62.71 30.24 -51.77
N LEU A 23 63.02 29.71 -52.97
CA LEU A 23 62.24 28.64 -53.57
C LEU A 23 62.35 27.35 -52.73
N LEU A 24 61.28 26.92 -52.17
CA LEU A 24 61.21 25.61 -51.53
C LEU A 24 60.22 24.72 -52.30
N LEU A 25 60.75 23.60 -52.77
CA LEU A 25 60.05 22.50 -53.39
C LEU A 25 58.97 21.94 -52.46
N ALA A 26 57.72 22.00 -52.84
CA ALA A 26 56.63 21.38 -52.09
C ALA A 26 56.63 19.87 -52.30
N ALA A 27 57.12 19.12 -51.32
CA ALA A 27 56.90 17.68 -51.22
C ALA A 27 55.50 17.49 -50.62
N CYS A 28 54.55 16.99 -51.41
CA CYS A 28 53.24 16.56 -50.93
C CYS A 28 53.40 15.31 -50.06
N THR A 29 53.51 15.50 -48.75
CA THR A 29 53.27 14.39 -47.79
C THR A 29 51.79 14.35 -47.47
N ALA A 30 51.13 13.29 -47.95
CA ALA A 30 49.76 13.01 -47.55
C ALA A 30 49.71 12.77 -46.04
N ALA A 31 48.97 13.61 -45.32
CA ALA A 31 48.75 13.40 -43.88
C ALA A 31 47.90 12.12 -43.67
N PRO A 32 48.22 11.27 -42.69
CA PRO A 32 47.39 10.14 -42.38
C PRO A 32 45.98 10.60 -41.96
N VAL A 33 44.95 10.07 -42.68
CA VAL A 33 43.56 10.31 -42.34
C VAL A 33 43.29 9.66 -40.98
N ALA A 34 43.00 10.48 -39.95
CA ALA A 34 42.60 9.98 -38.66
C ALA A 34 41.29 9.15 -38.81
N PRO A 35 41.20 7.98 -38.19
CA PRO A 35 39.93 7.22 -38.22
C PRO A 35 38.83 8.07 -37.60
N LEU A 36 37.70 8.15 -38.29
CA LEU A 36 36.50 8.79 -37.77
C LEU A 36 36.10 8.11 -36.45
N PRO A 37 35.78 8.93 -35.41
CA PRO A 37 35.30 8.35 -34.14
C PRO A 37 34.09 7.49 -34.40
N THR A 38 34.21 6.21 -34.10
CA THR A 38 33.05 5.27 -34.13
C THR A 38 32.04 5.78 -33.15
N ARG A 39 30.89 6.22 -33.66
CA ARG A 39 29.74 6.61 -32.84
C ARG A 39 29.37 5.42 -31.93
N PRO A 40 29.27 5.61 -30.59
CA PRO A 40 28.80 4.52 -29.72
C PRO A 40 27.47 4.01 -30.24
N VAL A 41 27.40 2.72 -30.55
CA VAL A 41 26.13 2.05 -30.85
C VAL A 41 25.33 2.10 -29.58
N ALA A 42 24.19 2.81 -29.60
CA ALA A 42 23.26 2.80 -28.50
C ALA A 42 22.87 1.34 -28.21
N PRO A 43 22.86 0.89 -26.94
CA PRO A 43 22.40 -0.45 -26.61
C PRO A 43 21.02 -0.65 -27.21
N ALA A 44 20.79 -1.80 -27.83
CA ALA A 44 19.49 -2.16 -28.35
C ALA A 44 18.45 -2.04 -27.25
N PRO A 45 17.23 -1.52 -27.52
CA PRO A 45 16.19 -1.46 -26.54
C PRO A 45 15.94 -2.87 -26.01
N VAL A 46 16.11 -3.05 -24.69
CA VAL A 46 15.74 -4.29 -24.00
C VAL A 46 14.22 -4.35 -24.08
N LEU A 47 13.69 -5.23 -24.91
CA LEU A 47 12.26 -5.51 -24.91
C LEU A 47 11.91 -6.08 -23.55
N PRO A 48 10.84 -5.61 -22.91
CA PRO A 48 10.37 -6.20 -21.66
C PRO A 48 10.05 -7.69 -21.91
N ASP A 49 10.37 -8.53 -20.93
CA ASP A 49 10.00 -9.94 -20.99
C ASP A 49 8.49 -10.07 -21.26
N PRO A 50 8.08 -10.99 -22.15
CA PRO A 50 6.67 -11.21 -22.43
C PRO A 50 5.95 -11.56 -21.13
N GLN A 51 4.87 -10.83 -20.81
CA GLN A 51 4.05 -11.15 -19.65
C GLN A 51 3.43 -12.54 -19.81
N PRO A 52 3.31 -13.31 -18.72
CA PRO A 52 2.57 -14.56 -18.74
C PRO A 52 1.16 -14.33 -19.28
N LEU A 53 0.71 -15.22 -20.14
CA LEU A 53 -0.67 -15.17 -20.65
C LEU A 53 -1.65 -15.46 -19.50
N GLU A 54 -2.76 -14.75 -19.51
CA GLU A 54 -3.87 -15.04 -18.61
C GLU A 54 -4.42 -16.44 -18.88
N THR A 55 -4.65 -17.21 -17.82
CA THR A 55 -5.25 -18.54 -17.91
C THR A 55 -6.78 -18.45 -18.06
N ALA A 56 -7.41 -19.54 -18.50
CA ALA A 56 -8.87 -19.62 -18.55
C ALA A 56 -9.51 -19.44 -17.16
N ALA A 57 -8.91 -19.99 -16.11
CA ALA A 57 -9.40 -19.85 -14.73
C ALA A 57 -9.30 -18.39 -14.24
N SER A 58 -8.18 -17.73 -14.50
CA SER A 58 -8.02 -16.31 -14.14
C SER A 58 -9.01 -15.42 -14.91
N ALA A 59 -9.24 -15.70 -16.21
CA ALA A 59 -10.21 -14.97 -17.03
C ALA A 59 -11.65 -15.15 -16.52
N GLU A 60 -12.03 -16.36 -16.10
CA GLU A 60 -13.35 -16.65 -15.54
C GLU A 60 -13.58 -15.87 -14.23
N ILE A 61 -12.60 -15.90 -13.32
CA ILE A 61 -12.66 -15.16 -12.05
C ILE A 61 -12.72 -13.66 -12.30
N ARG A 62 -11.95 -13.12 -13.25
CA ARG A 62 -12.01 -11.72 -13.65
C ARG A 62 -13.41 -11.29 -14.12
N MET A 63 -14.03 -12.10 -14.97
CA MET A 63 -15.40 -11.84 -15.43
C MET A 63 -16.37 -11.85 -14.27
N ARG A 64 -16.25 -12.80 -13.34
CA ARG A 64 -17.08 -12.86 -12.13
C ARG A 64 -16.94 -11.59 -11.28
N TYR A 65 -15.72 -11.16 -10.95
CA TYR A 65 -15.51 -9.95 -10.17
C TYR A 65 -16.00 -8.69 -10.87
N ALA A 66 -15.88 -8.62 -12.22
CA ALA A 66 -16.45 -7.53 -12.99
C ALA A 66 -17.99 -7.47 -12.87
N GLN A 67 -18.67 -8.61 -12.89
CA GLN A 67 -20.10 -8.70 -12.68
C GLN A 67 -20.49 -8.31 -11.25
N VAL A 68 -19.78 -8.79 -10.25
CA VAL A 68 -19.99 -8.43 -8.84
C VAL A 68 -19.86 -6.92 -8.64
N GLN A 69 -18.74 -6.32 -9.10
CA GLN A 69 -18.57 -4.87 -8.99
C GLN A 69 -19.70 -4.09 -9.67
N GLN A 70 -20.11 -4.53 -10.86
CA GLN A 70 -21.21 -3.88 -11.57
C GLN A 70 -22.54 -3.99 -10.82
N ALA A 71 -22.82 -5.12 -10.19
CA ALA A 71 -24.01 -5.33 -9.37
C ALA A 71 -23.99 -4.41 -8.13
N LEU A 72 -22.87 -4.35 -7.42
CA LEU A 72 -22.69 -3.48 -6.25
C LEU A 72 -22.89 -2.01 -6.64
N LEU A 73 -22.23 -1.52 -7.68
CA LEU A 73 -22.38 -0.15 -8.18
C LEU A 73 -23.83 0.17 -8.61
N SER A 74 -24.51 -0.79 -9.25
CA SER A 74 -25.91 -0.61 -9.65
C SER A 74 -26.86 -0.53 -8.46
N SER A 75 -26.45 -1.08 -7.31
CA SER A 75 -27.17 -1.00 -6.03
C SER A 75 -26.79 0.23 -5.19
N GLY A 76 -25.92 1.12 -5.70
CA GLY A 76 -25.46 2.31 -4.98
C GLY A 76 -24.40 2.03 -3.91
N LEU A 77 -23.76 0.85 -3.98
CA LEU A 77 -22.69 0.41 -3.09
C LEU A 77 -21.30 0.76 -3.69
N LEU A 78 -20.23 0.40 -3.00
CA LEU A 78 -18.84 0.76 -3.33
C LEU A 78 -18.66 2.28 -3.45
N ARG A 79 -19.23 3.02 -2.54
CA ARG A 79 -19.08 4.49 -2.48
C ARG A 79 -17.63 4.88 -2.20
N THR A 80 -17.20 5.96 -2.85
CA THR A 80 -15.84 6.50 -2.69
C THR A 80 -15.79 7.80 -1.91
N ASP A 81 -16.94 8.32 -1.48
CA ASP A 81 -17.04 9.48 -0.61
C ASP A 81 -16.90 9.08 0.88
N PRO A 82 -16.53 10.01 1.77
CA PRO A 82 -16.29 9.70 3.17
C PRO A 82 -17.55 9.51 4.04
N GLY A 83 -18.76 9.50 3.45
CA GLY A 83 -20.03 9.32 4.15
C GLY A 83 -20.47 10.49 5.05
N THR A 84 -19.80 11.65 4.99
CA THR A 84 -19.99 12.73 5.97
C THR A 84 -21.32 13.46 5.87
N VAL A 85 -22.00 13.43 4.71
CA VAL A 85 -23.20 14.21 4.45
C VAL A 85 -24.47 13.42 4.76
N ASP A 86 -24.57 12.19 4.30
CA ASP A 86 -25.78 11.35 4.33
C ASP A 86 -25.68 10.13 5.25
N ALA A 87 -24.50 9.91 5.82
CA ALA A 87 -24.26 8.89 6.84
C ALA A 87 -23.58 9.51 8.09
N PRO A 88 -24.23 10.47 8.76
CA PRO A 88 -23.67 11.07 9.98
C PRO A 88 -23.61 10.03 11.09
N PHE A 89 -22.60 10.15 11.95
CA PHE A 89 -22.46 9.30 13.13
C PHE A 89 -22.24 10.14 14.39
N THR A 90 -22.62 9.58 15.52
CA THR A 90 -22.44 10.19 16.84
C THR A 90 -21.21 9.59 17.54
N ASP A 91 -20.77 10.22 18.63
CA ASP A 91 -19.72 9.71 19.52
C ASP A 91 -20.06 8.31 20.05
N ARG A 92 -21.31 8.10 20.41
CA ARG A 92 -21.80 6.78 20.83
C ARG A 92 -21.68 5.75 19.70
N MET A 93 -22.07 6.10 18.47
CA MET A 93 -21.94 5.19 17.31
C MET A 93 -20.47 4.88 17.05
N LEU A 94 -19.59 5.88 17.07
CA LEU A 94 -18.15 5.70 16.93
C LEU A 94 -17.59 4.74 17.99
N ALA A 95 -17.97 4.92 19.25
CA ALA A 95 -17.52 4.06 20.35
C ALA A 95 -18.01 2.61 20.19
N GLU A 96 -19.30 2.40 19.93
CA GLU A 96 -19.88 1.06 19.78
C GLU A 96 -19.33 0.34 18.53
N ASN A 97 -19.16 1.06 17.41
CA ASN A 97 -18.59 0.50 16.19
C ASN A 97 -17.12 0.13 16.39
N PHE A 98 -16.32 0.99 17.02
CA PHE A 98 -14.95 0.67 17.37
C PHE A 98 -14.85 -0.60 18.23
N LEU A 99 -15.69 -0.72 19.26
CA LEU A 99 -15.69 -1.92 20.11
C LEU A 99 -16.03 -3.19 19.33
N ARG A 100 -16.97 -3.11 18.39
CA ARG A 100 -17.32 -4.23 17.51
C ARG A 100 -16.19 -4.62 16.57
N VAL A 101 -15.51 -3.64 15.99
CA VAL A 101 -14.48 -3.87 14.98
C VAL A 101 -13.14 -4.27 15.61
N ALA A 102 -12.79 -3.76 16.79
CA ALA A 102 -11.48 -3.97 17.40
C ALA A 102 -11.41 -5.04 18.50
N PHE A 103 -12.55 -5.54 19.01
CA PHE A 103 -12.62 -6.51 20.11
C PHE A 103 -13.34 -7.80 19.77
N TYR A 104 -13.52 -8.05 18.50
CA TYR A 104 -14.07 -9.30 17.97
C TYR A 104 -13.21 -9.76 16.81
N ASP A 105 -13.17 -11.06 16.58
CA ASP A 105 -12.51 -11.63 15.42
C ASP A 105 -13.58 -12.00 14.36
N GLU A 106 -13.37 -11.64 13.11
CA GLU A 106 -14.23 -12.03 11.99
C GLU A 106 -14.25 -13.57 11.83
N PHE A 107 -13.12 -14.21 12.11
CA PHE A 107 -12.98 -15.66 12.00
C PHE A 107 -12.61 -16.27 13.36
N ASP A 108 -13.32 -17.34 13.72
CA ASP A 108 -13.06 -18.07 14.98
C ASP A 108 -11.67 -18.72 14.97
N ARG A 109 -10.76 -18.17 15.74
CA ARG A 109 -9.39 -18.70 15.91
C ARG A 109 -9.37 -20.09 16.52
N ALA A 110 -10.31 -20.42 17.40
CA ALA A 110 -10.42 -21.72 18.02
C ALA A 110 -10.83 -22.82 17.02
N LEU A 111 -11.55 -22.44 15.95
CA LEU A 111 -11.93 -23.32 14.84
C LEU A 111 -10.97 -23.24 13.64
N GLY A 112 -9.76 -22.73 13.84
CA GLY A 112 -8.73 -22.68 12.80
C GLY A 112 -8.74 -21.41 11.95
N GLY A 113 -9.54 -20.39 12.32
CA GLY A 113 -9.52 -19.07 11.69
C GLY A 113 -10.13 -19.03 10.28
N THR A 114 -11.10 -19.89 9.99
CA THR A 114 -11.77 -19.93 8.67
C THR A 114 -13.30 -19.94 8.77
N THR A 115 -13.84 -20.05 9.97
CA THR A 115 -15.28 -20.00 10.22
C THR A 115 -15.63 -18.60 10.71
N ARG A 116 -16.51 -17.89 10.00
CA ARG A 116 -17.00 -16.58 10.46
C ARG A 116 -17.64 -16.72 11.83
N SER A 117 -17.21 -15.89 12.76
CA SER A 117 -17.66 -15.92 14.15
C SER A 117 -17.48 -14.51 14.74
N GLU A 118 -18.47 -14.03 15.45
CA GLU A 118 -18.32 -12.82 16.28
C GLU A 118 -17.80 -13.21 17.68
N ALA A 119 -16.67 -13.91 17.75
CA ALA A 119 -16.07 -14.29 19.02
C ALA A 119 -15.35 -13.09 19.66
N PRO A 120 -15.60 -12.80 20.96
CA PRO A 120 -14.84 -11.75 21.66
C PRO A 120 -13.33 -12.05 21.64
N SER A 121 -12.56 -11.05 21.28
CA SER A 121 -11.09 -11.11 21.20
C SER A 121 -10.47 -9.93 21.97
N PRO A 122 -9.33 -10.13 22.66
CA PRO A 122 -8.61 -9.02 23.24
C PRO A 122 -8.05 -8.11 22.14
N MET A 123 -7.97 -6.81 22.42
CA MET A 123 -7.47 -5.82 21.48
C MET A 123 -6.06 -6.14 21.01
N GLN A 124 -5.83 -6.06 19.71
CA GLN A 124 -4.53 -6.27 19.08
C GLN A 124 -4.10 -5.02 18.33
N ARG A 125 -2.82 -4.70 18.35
CA ARG A 125 -2.23 -3.67 17.50
C ARG A 125 -0.72 -3.79 17.43
N TRP A 126 -0.12 -3.11 16.51
CA TRP A 126 1.33 -3.00 16.41
C TRP A 126 1.90 -2.10 17.52
N GLN A 127 3.11 -2.43 17.98
CA GLN A 127 3.92 -1.56 18.85
C GLN A 127 5.26 -1.17 18.20
N VAL A 128 5.62 -1.82 17.09
CA VAL A 128 6.79 -1.50 16.26
C VAL A 128 6.33 -0.88 14.94
N PRO A 129 7.16 -0.10 14.25
CA PRO A 129 6.81 0.46 12.95
C PRO A 129 6.32 -0.63 11.97
N VAL A 130 5.21 -0.33 11.27
CA VAL A 130 4.66 -1.20 10.24
C VAL A 130 5.38 -0.92 8.92
N ARG A 131 6.14 -1.91 8.46
CA ARG A 131 6.85 -1.88 7.19
C ARG A 131 6.09 -2.73 6.18
N VAL A 132 5.42 -2.06 5.26
CA VAL A 132 4.57 -2.69 4.26
C VAL A 132 5.40 -3.03 3.02
N GLY A 133 5.40 -4.29 2.60
CA GLY A 133 6.00 -4.73 1.35
C GLY A 133 4.95 -5.12 0.33
N LEU A 134 5.07 -4.60 -0.90
CA LEU A 134 4.21 -4.98 -2.01
C LEU A 134 4.86 -6.10 -2.83
N ARG A 135 4.10 -7.16 -3.08
CA ARG A 135 4.52 -8.31 -3.89
C ARG A 135 3.50 -8.54 -5.00
N PHE A 136 3.91 -8.23 -6.22
CA PHE A 136 3.07 -8.43 -7.40
C PHE A 136 3.37 -9.77 -8.06
N GLY A 137 2.32 -10.46 -8.47
CA GLY A 137 2.43 -11.61 -9.36
C GLY A 137 2.99 -11.21 -10.74
N ALA A 138 3.59 -12.17 -11.46
CA ALA A 138 4.16 -11.92 -12.78
C ALA A 138 3.09 -11.47 -13.79
N THR A 139 1.84 -11.90 -13.59
CA THR A 139 0.68 -11.55 -14.43
C THR A 139 0.20 -10.12 -14.26
N VAL A 140 0.62 -9.39 -13.20
CA VAL A 140 0.22 -7.99 -12.97
C VAL A 140 1.01 -7.05 -13.88
N PRO A 141 0.37 -6.28 -14.78
CA PRO A 141 1.06 -5.38 -15.70
C PRO A 141 1.86 -4.26 -14.99
N PRO A 142 2.99 -3.80 -15.55
CA PRO A 142 3.83 -2.78 -14.94
C PRO A 142 3.11 -1.48 -14.58
N GLU A 143 2.20 -1.01 -15.46
CA GLU A 143 1.40 0.19 -15.25
C GLU A 143 0.44 0.03 -14.05
N ARG A 144 -0.12 -1.18 -13.87
CA ARG A 144 -0.96 -1.49 -12.72
C ARG A 144 -0.15 -1.55 -11.43
N ARG A 145 1.04 -2.17 -11.47
CA ARG A 145 1.97 -2.17 -10.32
C ARG A 145 2.31 -0.76 -9.88
N ALA A 146 2.63 0.13 -10.82
CA ALA A 146 2.95 1.53 -10.53
C ALA A 146 1.75 2.26 -9.90
N THR A 147 0.54 2.06 -10.44
CA THR A 147 -0.69 2.66 -9.93
C THR A 147 -1.01 2.18 -8.51
N ASP A 148 -0.98 0.86 -8.27
CA ASP A 148 -1.28 0.29 -6.96
C ASP A 148 -0.21 0.68 -5.93
N THR A 149 1.07 0.73 -6.31
CA THR A 149 2.14 1.23 -5.43
C THR A 149 1.91 2.68 -5.00
N ALA A 150 1.54 3.56 -5.93
CA ALA A 150 1.26 4.96 -5.61
C ALA A 150 0.03 5.11 -4.70
N ARG A 151 -1.04 4.35 -4.96
CA ARG A 151 -2.26 4.31 -4.12
C ARG A 151 -1.96 3.84 -2.72
N VAL A 152 -1.26 2.70 -2.58
CA VAL A 152 -0.86 2.18 -1.27
C VAL A 152 0.02 3.18 -0.54
N SER A 153 1.02 3.77 -1.19
CA SER A 153 1.88 4.79 -0.56
C SER A 153 1.07 5.97 0.01
N SER A 154 0.12 6.49 -0.77
CA SER A 154 -0.77 7.57 -0.34
C SER A 154 -1.67 7.15 0.83
N TYR A 155 -2.18 5.93 0.77
CA TYR A 155 -3.04 5.36 1.82
C TYR A 155 -2.28 5.13 3.12
N LEU A 156 -1.06 4.57 3.07
CA LEU A 156 -0.23 4.41 4.27
C LEU A 156 0.08 5.74 4.94
N ALA A 157 0.30 6.81 4.17
CA ALA A 157 0.49 8.15 4.73
C ALA A 157 -0.78 8.67 5.42
N LEU A 158 -1.98 8.34 4.92
CA LEU A 158 -3.25 8.64 5.59
C LEU A 158 -3.39 7.84 6.89
N LEU A 159 -3.15 6.54 6.85
CA LEU A 159 -3.22 5.67 8.04
C LEU A 159 -2.23 6.09 9.13
N GLN A 160 -1.00 6.48 8.74
CA GLN A 160 -0.01 7.03 9.68
C GLN A 160 -0.51 8.31 10.35
N ARG A 161 -1.13 9.22 9.59
CA ARG A 161 -1.70 10.46 10.18
C ARG A 161 -2.87 10.16 11.11
N ALA A 162 -3.77 9.26 10.72
CA ALA A 162 -4.94 8.91 11.51
C ALA A 162 -4.57 8.18 12.81
N SER A 163 -3.62 7.26 12.76
CA SER A 163 -3.22 6.44 13.90
C SER A 163 -2.12 7.09 14.77
N GLY A 164 -1.33 8.02 14.22
CA GLY A 164 -0.10 8.49 14.85
C GLY A 164 1.01 7.43 14.93
N HIS A 165 0.80 6.23 14.37
CA HIS A 165 1.76 5.13 14.38
C HIS A 165 2.61 5.13 13.11
N PRO A 166 3.93 4.83 13.16
CA PRO A 166 4.77 4.77 11.97
C PRO A 166 4.35 3.64 11.01
N ILE A 167 3.91 3.99 9.80
CA ILE A 167 3.43 3.05 8.76
C ILE A 167 3.98 3.53 7.41
N TYR A 168 4.78 2.70 6.72
CA TYR A 168 5.40 3.10 5.46
C TYR A 168 5.77 1.90 4.58
N LEU A 169 6.02 2.17 3.28
CA LEU A 169 6.53 1.15 2.36
C LEU A 169 7.99 0.83 2.65
N ASP A 170 8.29 -0.46 2.80
CA ASP A 170 9.66 -0.99 2.87
C ASP A 170 9.69 -2.42 2.32
N ASP A 171 10.04 -2.54 1.05
CA ASP A 171 10.16 -3.83 0.36
C ASP A 171 11.39 -4.64 0.78
N SER A 172 12.35 -4.01 1.47
CA SER A 172 13.61 -4.67 1.87
C SER A 172 13.46 -5.56 3.10
N ALA A 173 12.65 -5.13 4.08
CA ALA A 173 12.44 -5.84 5.33
C ALA A 173 11.00 -5.67 5.85
N PRO A 174 9.98 -6.09 5.08
CA PRO A 174 8.58 -5.91 5.47
C PRO A 174 8.22 -6.80 6.64
N ASN A 175 7.35 -6.29 7.51
CA ASN A 175 6.65 -7.09 8.53
C ASN A 175 5.15 -7.23 8.21
N PHE A 176 4.65 -6.48 7.22
CA PHE A 176 3.34 -6.64 6.63
C PHE A 176 3.48 -6.78 5.11
N VAL A 177 3.16 -7.94 4.56
CA VAL A 177 3.24 -8.22 3.12
C VAL A 177 1.85 -8.13 2.51
N ILE A 178 1.74 -7.42 1.39
CA ILE A 178 0.54 -7.39 0.55
C ILE A 178 0.87 -8.12 -0.75
N ARG A 179 0.20 -9.24 -0.99
CA ARG A 179 0.37 -10.06 -2.18
C ARG A 179 -0.78 -9.84 -3.17
N ILE A 180 -0.48 -9.23 -4.31
CA ILE A 180 -1.42 -9.07 -5.42
C ILE A 180 -1.09 -10.12 -6.46
N ALA A 181 -1.97 -11.12 -6.65
CA ALA A 181 -1.62 -12.32 -7.41
C ALA A 181 -2.84 -12.95 -8.09
N SER A 182 -2.61 -13.62 -9.25
CA SER A 182 -3.63 -14.40 -9.95
C SER A 182 -3.99 -15.68 -9.19
N VAL A 183 -5.07 -16.34 -9.61
CA VAL A 183 -5.52 -17.59 -8.99
C VAL A 183 -4.42 -18.65 -8.96
N GLU A 184 -3.64 -18.78 -10.03
CA GLU A 184 -2.52 -19.74 -10.10
C GLU A 184 -1.36 -19.34 -9.21
N GLU A 185 -1.05 -18.05 -9.19
CA GLU A 185 0.02 -17.50 -8.35
C GLU A 185 -0.33 -17.61 -6.86
N ARG A 186 -1.62 -17.41 -6.50
CA ARG A 186 -2.11 -17.65 -5.13
C ARG A 186 -2.00 -19.11 -4.75
N ALA A 187 -2.40 -20.03 -5.63
CA ALA A 187 -2.29 -21.47 -5.38
C ALA A 187 -0.84 -21.92 -5.08
N ALA A 188 0.15 -21.21 -5.63
CA ALA A 188 1.57 -21.51 -5.45
C ALA A 188 2.24 -20.75 -4.30
N MET A 189 1.58 -19.79 -3.63
CA MET A 189 2.22 -18.90 -2.65
C MET A 189 2.38 -19.48 -1.24
N GLY A 190 1.96 -20.71 -0.98
CA GLY A 190 2.06 -21.34 0.33
C GLY A 190 3.45 -21.21 1.00
N PRO A 191 4.57 -21.49 0.32
CA PRO A 191 5.90 -21.29 0.88
C PRO A 191 6.22 -19.82 1.22
N GLU A 192 5.79 -18.86 0.42
CA GLU A 192 5.95 -17.42 0.69
C GLU A 192 5.17 -17.04 1.95
N LEU A 193 3.91 -17.45 2.04
CA LEU A 193 3.04 -17.23 3.19
C LEU A 193 3.67 -17.77 4.48
N ALA A 194 4.16 -19.03 4.47
CA ALA A 194 4.82 -19.65 5.60
C ALA A 194 6.15 -18.97 6.00
N SER A 195 6.82 -18.29 5.06
CA SER A 195 8.03 -17.52 5.37
C SER A 195 7.75 -16.23 6.15
N VAL A 196 6.54 -15.69 6.03
CA VAL A 196 6.10 -14.47 6.73
C VAL A 196 5.37 -14.81 8.03
N LEU A 197 4.45 -15.77 7.98
CA LEU A 197 3.61 -16.20 9.12
C LEU A 197 4.00 -17.62 9.53
N SER A 198 4.60 -17.77 10.71
CA SER A 198 5.20 -19.03 11.15
C SER A 198 4.20 -20.05 11.78
N GLU A 199 3.02 -19.57 12.18
CA GLU A 199 2.05 -20.38 12.97
C GLU A 199 0.69 -20.48 12.25
N LEU A 200 0.73 -20.81 10.96
CA LEU A 200 -0.51 -20.99 10.18
C LEU A 200 -1.06 -22.40 10.34
N THR A 201 -2.36 -22.49 10.53
CA THR A 201 -3.09 -23.74 10.38
C THR A 201 -3.19 -24.14 8.90
N PRO A 202 -3.34 -25.43 8.58
CA PRO A 202 -3.63 -25.85 7.19
C PRO A 202 -4.87 -25.15 6.60
N ALA A 203 -5.89 -24.90 7.42
CA ALA A 203 -7.12 -24.22 6.99
C ALA A 203 -6.86 -22.75 6.62
N GLN A 204 -6.06 -22.02 7.38
CA GLN A 204 -5.65 -20.64 7.04
C GLN A 204 -4.79 -20.59 5.76
N THR A 205 -3.88 -21.54 5.61
CA THR A 205 -3.08 -21.67 4.38
C THR A 205 -3.99 -21.94 3.18
N ASP A 206 -4.96 -22.83 3.32
CA ASP A 206 -5.92 -23.16 2.26
C ASP A 206 -6.82 -21.95 1.92
N ALA A 207 -7.34 -21.26 2.92
CA ALA A 207 -8.12 -20.04 2.74
C ALA A 207 -7.36 -18.95 1.96
N ALA A 208 -6.10 -18.71 2.30
CA ALA A 208 -5.26 -17.74 1.62
C ALA A 208 -4.90 -18.15 0.18
N THR A 209 -4.54 -19.43 -0.04
CA THR A 209 -4.08 -19.91 -1.35
C THR A 209 -5.21 -20.17 -2.33
N ARG A 210 -6.40 -20.55 -1.86
CA ARG A 210 -7.56 -20.88 -2.70
C ARG A 210 -8.67 -19.86 -2.67
N LEU A 211 -8.64 -18.90 -1.81
CA LEU A 211 -9.59 -17.81 -1.59
C LEU A 211 -10.99 -18.09 -2.17
N ASP A 212 -11.98 -18.30 -1.32
CA ASP A 212 -13.37 -18.55 -1.76
C ASP A 212 -13.84 -17.43 -2.69
N PRO A 213 -14.54 -17.71 -3.79
CA PRO A 213 -15.01 -16.68 -4.72
C PRO A 213 -15.97 -15.63 -4.13
N ASN A 214 -16.50 -15.83 -2.93
CA ASN A 214 -17.30 -14.86 -2.20
C ASN A 214 -16.49 -14.09 -1.14
N THR A 215 -15.23 -14.48 -0.91
CA THR A 215 -14.25 -13.75 -0.12
C THR A 215 -13.36 -12.99 -1.09
N TYR A 216 -13.57 -11.69 -1.19
CA TYR A 216 -12.89 -10.89 -2.21
C TYR A 216 -11.42 -10.69 -1.93
N CYS A 217 -11.03 -10.58 -0.67
CA CYS A 217 -9.67 -10.45 -0.18
C CYS A 217 -9.55 -11.05 1.22
N LEU A 218 -8.34 -11.10 1.76
CA LEU A 218 -8.10 -11.67 3.07
C LEU A 218 -6.82 -11.11 3.66
N VAL A 219 -6.82 -10.74 4.95
CA VAL A 219 -5.60 -10.52 5.72
C VAL A 219 -5.49 -11.53 6.84
N LEU A 220 -4.29 -12.04 7.03
CA LEU A 220 -3.90 -12.85 8.19
C LEU A 220 -2.88 -12.06 9.00
N ALA A 221 -3.16 -11.86 10.27
CA ALA A 221 -2.24 -11.21 11.20
C ALA A 221 -1.82 -12.20 12.30
N GLN A 222 -0.53 -12.18 12.64
CA GLN A 222 0.05 -12.98 13.71
C GLN A 222 0.43 -12.05 14.85
N SER A 223 -0.18 -12.28 16.01
CA SER A 223 0.11 -11.59 17.26
C SER A 223 0.83 -12.49 18.24
N ASP A 224 1.67 -11.91 19.06
CA ASP A 224 2.24 -12.61 20.22
C ASP A 224 1.12 -13.00 21.20
N ALA A 225 1.02 -14.26 21.54
CA ALA A 225 -0.08 -14.82 22.35
C ALA A 225 -0.17 -14.23 23.76
N ALA A 226 0.95 -13.80 24.35
CA ALA A 226 1.01 -13.28 25.71
C ALA A 226 0.71 -11.77 25.75
N THR A 227 1.16 -11.02 24.76
CA THR A 227 1.10 -9.55 24.75
C THR A 227 0.02 -9.00 23.82
N GLN A 228 -0.52 -9.80 22.92
CA GLN A 228 -1.46 -9.41 21.86
C GLN A 228 -0.91 -8.31 20.93
N VAL A 229 0.42 -8.20 20.86
CA VAL A 229 1.10 -7.29 19.92
C VAL A 229 1.19 -7.97 18.55
N ILE A 230 0.68 -7.31 17.52
CA ILE A 230 0.82 -7.80 16.14
C ILE A 230 2.29 -7.71 15.73
N GLN A 231 2.83 -8.78 15.19
CA GLN A 231 4.23 -8.91 14.79
C GLN A 231 4.40 -9.04 13.28
N ARG A 232 3.46 -9.71 12.62
CA ARG A 232 3.46 -10.01 11.19
C ARG A 232 2.04 -9.94 10.64
N ALA A 233 1.92 -9.55 9.37
CA ALA A 233 0.67 -9.65 8.65
C ALA A 233 0.92 -9.99 7.17
N PHE A 234 -0.07 -10.63 6.54
CA PHE A 234 -0.05 -10.99 5.13
C PHE A 234 -1.45 -10.81 4.54
N ALA A 235 -1.58 -9.88 3.60
CA ALA A 235 -2.81 -9.64 2.86
C ALA A 235 -2.75 -10.29 1.46
N VAL A 236 -3.86 -10.87 1.03
CA VAL A 236 -4.02 -11.52 -0.27
C VAL A 236 -5.09 -10.79 -1.07
N ILE A 237 -4.68 -10.20 -2.20
CA ILE A 237 -5.55 -9.46 -3.10
C ILE A 237 -5.52 -10.12 -4.48
N PRO A 238 -6.67 -10.58 -5.02
CA PRO A 238 -6.74 -11.09 -6.38
C PRO A 238 -6.33 -10.05 -7.43
N SER A 239 -5.40 -10.42 -8.31
CA SER A 239 -5.02 -9.55 -9.44
C SER A 239 -6.13 -9.42 -10.48
N GLU A 240 -7.09 -10.31 -10.45
CA GLU A 240 -8.28 -10.35 -11.31
C GLU A 240 -9.31 -9.27 -10.98
N HIS A 241 -9.23 -8.66 -9.82
CA HIS A 241 -10.18 -7.60 -9.41
C HIS A 241 -10.22 -6.44 -10.42
N PRO A 242 -11.41 -5.92 -10.73
CA PRO A 242 -11.57 -4.59 -11.31
C PRO A 242 -10.96 -3.53 -10.40
N ASP A 243 -10.74 -2.34 -10.95
CA ASP A 243 -9.94 -1.31 -10.31
C ASP A 243 -10.48 -0.86 -8.94
N LEU A 244 -11.78 -0.61 -8.83
CA LEU A 244 -12.39 -0.13 -7.58
C LEU A 244 -12.47 -1.23 -6.52
N MET A 245 -12.85 -2.44 -6.88
CA MET A 245 -12.88 -3.57 -5.96
C MET A 245 -11.48 -3.87 -5.40
N ARG A 246 -10.43 -3.81 -6.25
CA ARG A 246 -9.05 -3.97 -5.78
C ARG A 246 -8.63 -2.85 -4.83
N LEU A 247 -9.04 -1.61 -5.11
CA LEU A 247 -8.75 -0.48 -4.23
C LEU A 247 -9.49 -0.61 -2.89
N SER A 248 -10.74 -1.08 -2.91
CA SER A 248 -11.52 -1.40 -1.70
C SER A 248 -10.78 -2.41 -0.84
N CYS A 249 -10.42 -3.55 -1.41
CA CYS A 249 -9.63 -4.57 -0.72
C CYS A 249 -8.29 -4.04 -0.14
N LEU A 250 -7.59 -3.18 -0.87
CA LEU A 250 -6.36 -2.57 -0.35
C LEU A 250 -6.64 -1.69 0.87
N HIS A 251 -7.74 -0.93 0.87
CA HIS A 251 -8.11 -0.10 2.02
C HIS A 251 -8.52 -0.95 3.23
N GLU A 252 -9.35 -1.93 3.01
CA GLU A 252 -9.89 -2.80 4.03
C GLU A 252 -8.80 -3.66 4.68
N GLU A 253 -8.08 -4.48 3.90
CA GLU A 253 -7.12 -5.44 4.42
C GLU A 253 -5.92 -4.79 5.11
N ILE A 254 -5.49 -3.60 4.63
CA ILE A 254 -4.42 -2.88 5.31
C ILE A 254 -4.90 -2.35 6.66
N ALA A 255 -6.12 -1.81 6.75
CA ALA A 255 -6.64 -1.29 8.01
C ALA A 255 -7.00 -2.39 9.01
N GLN A 256 -7.56 -3.52 8.55
CA GLN A 256 -7.76 -4.72 9.36
C GLN A 256 -6.42 -5.27 9.89
N GLY A 257 -5.41 -5.31 9.05
CA GLY A 257 -4.05 -5.71 9.44
C GLY A 257 -3.37 -4.79 10.46
N LEU A 258 -3.93 -3.59 10.71
CA LEU A 258 -3.48 -2.70 11.79
C LEU A 258 -4.14 -3.01 13.14
N GLY A 259 -5.18 -3.83 13.18
CA GLY A 259 -5.87 -4.26 14.41
C GLY A 259 -7.36 -3.94 14.46
N LEU A 260 -7.97 -3.49 13.36
CA LEU A 260 -9.43 -3.39 13.19
C LEU A 260 -9.93 -4.69 12.55
N THR A 261 -10.00 -5.77 13.32
CA THR A 261 -9.94 -7.16 12.86
C THR A 261 -11.28 -7.78 12.51
N ASN A 262 -12.40 -7.06 12.69
CA ASN A 262 -13.74 -7.62 12.49
C ASN A 262 -14.61 -6.73 11.61
N ASP A 263 -15.46 -7.37 10.83
CA ASP A 263 -16.54 -6.70 10.11
C ASP A 263 -17.81 -6.68 10.93
N SER A 264 -18.63 -5.66 10.75
CA SER A 264 -19.90 -5.52 11.47
C SER A 264 -20.94 -4.80 10.64
N ARG A 265 -22.09 -5.44 10.44
CA ARG A 265 -23.26 -4.84 9.77
C ARG A 265 -23.79 -3.57 10.42
N SER A 266 -23.43 -3.31 11.66
CA SER A 266 -23.81 -2.08 12.38
C SER A 266 -22.82 -0.95 12.22
N ALA A 267 -21.60 -1.22 11.72
CA ALA A 267 -20.57 -0.21 11.52
C ALA A 267 -20.90 0.64 10.27
N ARG A 268 -21.54 1.80 10.46
CA ARG A 268 -21.86 2.74 9.37
C ARG A 268 -21.65 4.18 9.83
N PRO A 269 -20.98 5.03 8.99
CA PRO A 269 -20.29 4.71 7.74
C PRO A 269 -18.93 4.03 7.99
N SER A 270 -18.65 2.91 7.36
CA SER A 270 -17.38 2.18 7.55
C SER A 270 -17.08 1.25 6.38
N ILE A 271 -15.79 1.04 6.08
CA ILE A 271 -15.35 -0.02 5.17
C ILE A 271 -15.49 -1.41 5.81
N PHE A 272 -15.61 -1.49 7.13
CA PHE A 272 -15.81 -2.72 7.89
C PHE A 272 -17.29 -3.09 8.02
N ASN A 273 -18.12 -2.64 7.09
CA ASN A 273 -19.51 -3.04 7.00
C ASN A 273 -19.68 -4.10 5.91
N ASP A 274 -20.19 -5.27 6.28
CA ASP A 274 -20.44 -6.43 5.40
C ASP A 274 -21.32 -6.12 4.17
N ASP A 275 -21.94 -4.94 4.08
CA ASP A 275 -22.86 -4.60 2.98
C ASP A 275 -22.15 -3.95 1.78
N GLU A 276 -20.83 -3.73 1.85
CA GLU A 276 -20.01 -3.12 0.80
C GLU A 276 -20.47 -1.69 0.44
N GLU A 277 -21.10 -0.96 1.36
CA GLU A 277 -21.60 0.39 1.07
C GLU A 277 -20.43 1.34 0.72
N PHE A 278 -19.32 1.27 1.46
CA PHE A 278 -18.15 2.11 1.25
C PHE A 278 -16.96 1.30 0.73
N ALA A 279 -16.36 1.76 -0.36
CA ALA A 279 -15.16 1.14 -0.93
C ALA A 279 -13.86 1.68 -0.31
N LEU A 280 -13.89 2.85 0.32
CA LEU A 280 -12.70 3.52 0.83
C LEU A 280 -12.88 3.87 2.31
N LEU A 281 -11.74 3.96 3.02
CA LEU A 281 -11.71 4.36 4.43
C LEU A 281 -12.54 5.62 4.66
N THR A 282 -13.48 5.54 5.57
CA THR A 282 -14.36 6.66 5.93
C THR A 282 -13.76 7.52 7.04
N ARG A 283 -14.39 8.66 7.32
CA ARG A 283 -13.98 9.49 8.46
C ARG A 283 -14.15 8.76 9.79
N GLN A 284 -15.18 7.93 9.95
CA GLN A 284 -15.36 7.11 11.15
C GLN A 284 -14.22 6.12 11.35
N ASP A 285 -13.77 5.47 10.26
CA ASP A 285 -12.66 4.52 10.30
C ASP A 285 -11.33 5.19 10.69
N GLU A 286 -11.07 6.41 10.18
CA GLU A 286 -9.92 7.21 10.61
C GLU A 286 -9.95 7.48 12.12
N LEU A 287 -11.12 7.82 12.67
CA LEU A 287 -11.27 8.03 14.10
C LEU A 287 -11.15 6.74 14.90
N MET A 288 -11.62 5.61 14.37
CA MET A 288 -11.39 4.30 14.99
C MET A 288 -9.90 3.96 15.06
N LEU A 289 -9.10 4.28 14.03
CA LEU A 289 -7.64 4.15 14.07
C LEU A 289 -7.00 5.08 15.11
N THR A 290 -7.49 6.31 15.23
CA THR A 290 -7.03 7.24 16.27
C THR A 290 -7.28 6.66 17.68
N ILE A 291 -8.46 6.07 17.91
CA ILE A 291 -8.79 5.40 19.18
C ILE A 291 -7.89 4.17 19.40
N LEU A 292 -7.75 3.30 18.38
CA LEU A 292 -6.96 2.07 18.46
C LEU A 292 -5.52 2.33 18.93
N TYR A 293 -4.89 3.39 18.40
CA TYR A 293 -3.50 3.73 18.72
C TYR A 293 -3.35 4.73 19.85
N HIS A 294 -4.45 5.15 20.48
CA HIS A 294 -4.39 6.08 21.61
C HIS A 294 -3.62 5.46 22.80
N PRO A 295 -2.74 6.25 23.50
CA PRO A 295 -1.92 5.74 24.62
C PRO A 295 -2.70 5.15 25.80
N ALA A 296 -3.95 5.56 26.01
CA ALA A 296 -4.81 5.01 27.06
C ALA A 296 -5.24 3.55 26.82
N LEU A 297 -5.17 3.08 25.57
CA LEU A 297 -5.44 1.71 25.21
C LEU A 297 -4.11 0.94 25.05
N ARG A 298 -4.12 -0.36 25.34
CA ARG A 298 -2.96 -1.23 25.17
C ARG A 298 -3.39 -2.60 24.62
N PRO A 299 -2.53 -3.28 23.83
CA PRO A 299 -2.79 -4.64 23.43
C PRO A 299 -3.11 -5.53 24.63
N GLY A 300 -3.97 -6.52 24.42
CA GLY A 300 -4.42 -7.43 25.45
C GLY A 300 -5.57 -6.94 26.35
N MET A 301 -5.99 -5.67 26.23
CA MET A 301 -7.21 -5.23 26.90
C MET A 301 -8.42 -6.00 26.36
N THR A 302 -9.33 -6.33 27.28
CA THR A 302 -10.68 -6.80 26.94
C THR A 302 -11.61 -5.64 26.62
N GLU A 303 -12.72 -5.91 25.94
CA GLU A 303 -13.75 -4.89 25.69
C GLU A 303 -14.23 -4.23 26.98
N ALA A 304 -14.44 -5.01 28.03
CA ALA A 304 -14.93 -4.50 29.34
C ALA A 304 -13.96 -3.48 29.96
N GLU A 305 -12.64 -3.74 29.88
CA GLU A 305 -11.61 -2.82 30.37
C GLU A 305 -11.51 -1.54 29.53
N ALA A 306 -11.69 -1.66 28.20
CA ALA A 306 -11.53 -0.56 27.28
C ALA A 306 -12.77 0.33 27.14
N ARG A 307 -13.97 -0.22 27.38
CA ARG A 307 -15.26 0.43 27.06
C ARG A 307 -15.39 1.87 27.57
N ALA A 308 -15.13 2.13 28.84
CA ALA A 308 -15.24 3.48 29.39
C ALA A 308 -14.23 4.46 28.78
N ILE A 309 -13.01 3.98 28.48
CA ILE A 309 -11.96 4.75 27.81
C ILE A 309 -12.37 5.11 26.39
N VAL A 310 -12.91 4.14 25.65
CA VAL A 310 -13.35 4.31 24.27
C VAL A 310 -14.48 5.33 24.14
N PHE A 311 -15.47 5.29 25.04
CA PHE A 311 -16.57 6.26 25.03
C PHE A 311 -16.07 7.68 25.33
N ASP A 312 -15.16 7.85 26.28
CA ASP A 312 -14.55 9.15 26.60
C ASP A 312 -13.74 9.68 25.42
N LEU A 313 -12.94 8.82 24.76
CA LEU A 313 -12.16 9.21 23.58
C LEU A 313 -13.06 9.61 22.41
N ALA A 314 -14.10 8.83 22.12
CA ALA A 314 -15.03 9.11 21.04
C ALA A 314 -15.74 10.46 21.24
N SER A 315 -16.17 10.74 22.46
CA SER A 315 -16.80 12.02 22.81
C SER A 315 -15.84 13.20 22.61
N ARG A 316 -14.59 13.11 23.08
CA ARG A 316 -13.59 14.17 22.89
C ARG A 316 -13.22 14.38 21.40
N LEU A 317 -13.04 13.32 20.65
CA LEU A 317 -12.70 13.41 19.24
C LEU A 317 -13.77 14.11 18.41
N LEU A 318 -15.06 13.88 18.70
CA LEU A 318 -16.15 14.56 17.99
C LEU A 318 -16.43 15.97 18.53
N ALA A 319 -16.08 16.27 19.78
CA ALA A 319 -16.08 17.65 20.31
C ALA A 319 -14.93 18.51 19.73
N GLY A 320 -13.97 17.93 19.02
CA GLY A 320 -12.80 18.64 18.48
C GLY A 320 -11.66 18.84 19.49
N GLU A 321 -11.62 18.05 20.56
CA GLU A 321 -10.63 18.10 21.65
C GLU A 321 -9.59 16.97 21.55
N GLY A 322 -9.48 16.31 20.37
CA GLY A 322 -8.61 15.18 20.14
C GLY A 322 -7.20 15.52 19.65
#